data_85b34b69083d16f8e025aa434ac75141
#
_entry.id   85b34b69083d16f8e025aa434ac75141
#
_cell.length_a   1.000
_cell.length_b   1.000
_cell.length_c   1.000
_cell.angle_alpha   90.00
_cell.angle_beta   90.00
_cell.angle_gamma   90.00
#
_symmetry.space_group_name_H-M   'P 1'
#
loop_
_entity.id
_entity.type
_entity.pdbx_description
1 polymer ?
#
loop_
_entity_poly.entity_id
_entity_poly.type
_entity_poly.pdbx_seq_one_letter_code
_entity_poly.pdbx_strand_id
1 'polypeptide(L)'
;YCGSTYHITIGEVMAFPQDYAAMMTMIEKLQQIPKVVGIDIGGFTTDYLLMRKGNPDMEACDSMEKGVITMYNKIISGINSEYDILLEESDIDSILQGNTEFYEEAVVRMTEGMVQDFVKDLLNSIRERGIDTKAAYTVFIGGGAKLLSHFLEQSDRLGKYTFIEDISANAKGYDRLF
;
A
#
# COMPACT_ATOMS: atom_id res chain seq x y z
N TYR A 1 -21.64 -2.16 -28.28
CA TYR A 1 -21.22 -3.28 -27.43
C TYR A 1 -22.20 -4.41 -27.56
N CYS A 2 -21.75 -5.62 -27.81
CA CYS A 2 -22.60 -6.80 -28.05
C CYS A 2 -23.70 -6.57 -29.13
N GLY A 3 -23.38 -5.84 -30.19
CA GLY A 3 -24.33 -5.55 -31.29
C GLY A 3 -25.33 -4.43 -31.01
N SER A 4 -25.29 -3.79 -29.86
CA SER A 4 -26.12 -2.65 -29.50
C SER A 4 -25.31 -1.34 -29.54
N THR A 5 -26.00 -0.27 -29.99
CA THR A 5 -25.42 1.10 -29.96
C THR A 5 -25.86 1.78 -28.66
N TYR A 6 -24.86 2.32 -27.92
CA TYR A 6 -25.09 3.05 -26.67
C TYR A 6 -24.71 4.51 -26.88
N HIS A 7 -25.56 5.43 -26.46
CA HIS A 7 -25.24 6.86 -26.36
C HIS A 7 -24.97 7.15 -24.88
N ILE A 8 -23.74 7.55 -24.57
CA ILE A 8 -23.31 7.87 -23.21
C ILE A 8 -23.10 9.36 -23.12
N THR A 9 -23.74 10.01 -22.16
CA THR A 9 -23.54 11.44 -21.87
C THR A 9 -22.96 11.55 -20.46
N ILE A 10 -21.81 12.23 -20.31
CA ILE A 10 -21.22 12.52 -19.01
C ILE A 10 -21.82 13.83 -18.52
N GLY A 11 -22.61 13.76 -17.44
CA GLY A 11 -23.31 14.94 -16.86
C GLY A 11 -22.45 15.70 -15.88
N GLU A 12 -21.71 15.00 -15.03
CA GLU A 12 -20.87 15.58 -14.01
C GLU A 12 -19.61 14.72 -13.81
N VAL A 13 -18.49 15.35 -13.42
CA VAL A 13 -17.24 14.66 -13.08
C VAL A 13 -16.75 15.17 -11.73
N MET A 14 -16.55 14.27 -10.78
CA MET A 14 -15.92 14.56 -9.50
C MET A 14 -14.62 13.77 -9.36
N ALA A 15 -13.59 14.39 -8.82
CA ALA A 15 -12.29 13.75 -8.57
C ALA A 15 -12.10 13.53 -7.07
N PHE A 16 -11.71 12.31 -6.70
CA PHE A 16 -11.37 11.94 -5.32
C PHE A 16 -10.02 11.23 -5.30
N PRO A 17 -9.23 11.35 -4.21
CA PRO A 17 -8.08 10.49 -4.00
C PRO A 17 -8.48 9.02 -4.01
N GLN A 18 -7.65 8.16 -4.61
CA GLN A 18 -7.96 6.74 -4.78
C GLN A 18 -8.11 6.03 -3.43
N ASP A 19 -7.21 6.27 -2.50
CA ASP A 19 -7.23 5.73 -1.14
C ASP A 19 -8.48 6.18 -0.35
N TYR A 20 -8.98 7.41 -0.58
CA TYR A 20 -10.23 7.88 0.00
C TYR A 20 -11.42 7.02 -0.47
N ALA A 21 -11.50 6.74 -1.77
CA ALA A 21 -12.55 5.89 -2.31
C ALA A 21 -12.54 4.51 -1.64
N ALA A 22 -11.39 3.84 -1.53
CA ALA A 22 -11.31 2.56 -0.84
C ALA A 22 -11.77 2.65 0.62
N MET A 23 -11.37 3.71 1.35
CA MET A 23 -11.78 3.91 2.74
C MET A 23 -13.29 4.16 2.91
N MET A 24 -14.00 4.64 1.88
CA MET A 24 -15.47 4.78 1.90
C MET A 24 -16.18 3.43 2.07
N THR A 25 -15.54 2.31 1.73
CA THR A 25 -16.11 0.98 1.96
C THR A 25 -16.33 0.67 3.45
N MET A 26 -15.61 1.38 4.34
CA MET A 26 -15.71 1.20 5.80
C MET A 26 -15.92 2.53 6.55
N ILE A 27 -16.50 3.53 5.88
CA ILE A 27 -16.68 4.88 6.42
C ILE A 27 -17.46 4.92 7.74
N GLU A 28 -18.46 4.05 7.93
CA GLU A 28 -19.26 3.97 9.17
C GLU A 28 -18.38 3.73 10.41
N LYS A 29 -17.31 2.96 10.26
CA LYS A 29 -16.32 2.73 11.31
C LYS A 29 -15.33 3.90 11.40
N LEU A 30 -14.81 4.38 10.26
CA LEU A 30 -13.73 5.35 10.23
C LEU A 30 -14.14 6.74 10.69
N GLN A 31 -15.37 7.18 10.43
CA GLN A 31 -15.90 8.49 10.87
C GLN A 31 -15.94 8.66 12.39
N GLN A 32 -15.93 7.54 13.13
CA GLN A 32 -15.91 7.56 14.60
C GLN A 32 -14.49 7.69 15.17
N ILE A 33 -13.48 7.54 14.32
CA ILE A 33 -12.07 7.59 14.73
C ILE A 33 -11.55 9.01 14.50
N PRO A 34 -10.97 9.66 15.52
CA PRO A 34 -10.55 11.06 15.42
C PRO A 34 -9.54 11.32 14.31
N LYS A 35 -8.63 10.37 14.06
CA LYS A 35 -7.53 10.47 13.09
C LYS A 35 -7.30 9.12 12.43
N VAL A 36 -7.46 9.06 11.12
CA VAL A 36 -7.22 7.88 10.29
C VAL A 36 -6.26 8.25 9.19
N VAL A 37 -5.32 7.38 8.87
CA VAL A 37 -4.48 7.52 7.69
C VAL A 37 -4.70 6.31 6.76
N GLY A 38 -5.09 6.58 5.51
CA GLY A 38 -5.06 5.61 4.42
C GLY A 38 -3.67 5.58 3.82
N ILE A 39 -3.16 4.38 3.52
CA ILE A 39 -1.87 4.17 2.85
C ILE A 39 -2.11 3.13 1.77
N ASP A 40 -2.11 3.55 0.51
CA ASP A 40 -2.23 2.67 -0.66
C ASP A 40 -0.84 2.38 -1.22
N ILE A 41 -0.37 1.15 -1.04
CA ILE A 41 0.94 0.70 -1.52
C ILE A 41 0.75 0.05 -2.90
N GLY A 42 1.07 0.81 -3.94
CA GLY A 42 1.03 0.38 -5.32
C GLY A 42 2.35 -0.20 -5.85
N GLY A 43 2.39 -0.42 -7.17
CA GLY A 43 3.59 -0.90 -7.85
C GLY A 43 4.72 0.15 -7.87
N PHE A 44 4.43 1.36 -8.30
CA PHE A 44 5.41 2.44 -8.44
C PHE A 44 5.36 3.46 -7.30
N THR A 45 4.17 3.72 -6.78
CA THR A 45 3.91 4.74 -5.77
C THR A 45 3.32 4.15 -4.51
N THR A 46 3.48 4.89 -3.42
CA THR A 46 2.65 4.79 -2.23
C THR A 46 1.95 6.11 -2.04
N ASP A 47 0.63 6.06 -2.05
CA ASP A 47 -0.23 7.20 -1.83
C ASP A 47 -0.72 7.19 -0.38
N TYR A 48 -0.90 8.36 0.22
CA TYR A 48 -1.44 8.44 1.56
C TYR A 48 -2.39 9.64 1.72
N LEU A 49 -3.38 9.46 2.57
CA LEU A 49 -4.37 10.46 2.91
C LEU A 49 -4.67 10.44 4.41
N LEU A 50 -4.63 11.60 5.04
CA LEU A 50 -5.11 11.78 6.39
C LEU A 50 -6.61 12.11 6.38
N MET A 51 -7.38 11.41 7.21
CA MET A 51 -8.79 11.72 7.49
C MET A 51 -8.97 12.15 8.94
N ARG A 52 -9.84 13.13 9.17
CA ARG A 52 -10.25 13.59 10.50
C ARG A 52 -11.77 13.46 10.64
N LYS A 53 -12.21 12.56 11.52
CA LYS A 53 -13.66 12.30 11.75
C LYS A 53 -14.43 12.05 10.44
N GLY A 54 -13.88 11.23 9.57
CA GLY A 54 -14.49 10.85 8.30
C GLY A 54 -14.29 11.83 7.13
N ASN A 55 -13.70 13.01 7.36
CA ASN A 55 -13.44 14.00 6.32
C ASN A 55 -11.96 13.95 5.86
N PRO A 56 -11.69 13.96 4.55
CA PRO A 56 -10.33 13.97 4.03
C PRO A 56 -9.65 15.32 4.32
N ASP A 57 -8.40 15.25 4.73
CA ASP A 57 -7.53 16.41 4.90
C ASP A 57 -6.64 16.53 3.65
N MET A 58 -7.09 17.31 2.66
CA MET A 58 -6.44 17.43 1.36
C MET A 58 -5.05 18.10 1.42
N GLU A 59 -4.72 18.78 2.51
CA GLU A 59 -3.36 19.31 2.74
C GLU A 59 -2.40 18.23 3.24
N ALA A 60 -2.94 17.12 3.75
CA ALA A 60 -2.20 15.96 4.23
C ALA A 60 -2.46 14.72 3.35
N CYS A 61 -2.44 14.91 2.05
CA CYS A 61 -2.58 13.91 0.99
C CYS A 61 -1.43 14.10 0.01
N ASP A 62 -0.68 13.04 -0.28
CA ASP A 62 0.45 13.09 -1.22
C ASP A 62 0.78 11.69 -1.75
N SER A 63 1.63 11.65 -2.77
CA SER A 63 2.14 10.45 -3.41
C SER A 63 3.66 10.40 -3.30
N MET A 64 4.20 9.22 -3.03
CA MET A 64 5.65 8.98 -2.95
C MET A 64 6.04 7.93 -3.99
N GLU A 65 7.17 8.14 -4.67
CA GLU A 65 7.78 7.15 -5.58
C GLU A 65 8.42 5.98 -4.80
N LYS A 66 7.63 5.32 -3.97
CA LYS A 66 8.02 4.19 -3.11
C LYS A 66 7.00 3.07 -3.24
N GLY A 67 6.94 2.45 -4.40
CA GLY A 67 6.11 1.26 -4.62
C GLY A 67 6.93 -0.03 -4.59
N VAL A 68 6.24 -1.18 -4.63
CA VAL A 68 6.89 -2.50 -4.51
C VAL A 68 7.88 -2.80 -5.64
N ILE A 69 7.71 -2.22 -6.83
CA ILE A 69 8.64 -2.39 -7.95
C ILE A 69 10.00 -1.76 -7.61
N THR A 70 10.01 -0.62 -6.91
CA THR A 70 11.28 -0.01 -6.47
C THR A 70 12.00 -0.89 -5.44
N MET A 71 11.24 -1.60 -4.60
CA MET A 71 11.77 -2.59 -3.65
C MET A 71 12.34 -3.80 -4.40
N TYR A 72 11.59 -4.41 -5.32
CA TYR A 72 12.08 -5.53 -6.12
C TYR A 72 13.39 -5.20 -6.84
N ASN A 73 13.45 -4.07 -7.53
CA ASN A 73 14.66 -3.65 -8.23
C ASN A 73 15.88 -3.53 -7.30
N LYS A 74 15.69 -3.01 -6.09
CA LYS A 74 16.76 -2.93 -5.09
C LYS A 74 17.21 -4.31 -4.62
N ILE A 75 16.26 -5.23 -4.35
CA ILE A 75 16.55 -6.59 -3.90
C ILE A 75 17.30 -7.34 -5.00
N ILE A 76 16.79 -7.35 -6.23
CA ILE A 76 17.42 -8.02 -7.37
C ILE A 76 18.85 -7.51 -7.56
N SER A 77 19.04 -6.20 -7.57
CA SER A 77 20.36 -5.59 -7.73
C SER A 77 21.30 -5.92 -6.58
N GLY A 78 20.79 -5.90 -5.33
CA GLY A 78 21.58 -6.21 -4.14
C GLY A 78 22.02 -7.66 -4.10
N ILE A 79 21.11 -8.59 -4.34
CA ILE A 79 21.40 -10.04 -4.39
C ILE A 79 22.38 -10.37 -5.52
N ASN A 80 22.15 -9.80 -6.70
CA ASN A 80 23.07 -9.99 -7.82
C ASN A 80 24.51 -9.50 -7.51
N SER A 81 24.60 -8.34 -6.87
CA SER A 81 25.90 -7.75 -6.50
C SER A 81 26.67 -8.56 -5.46
N GLU A 82 25.96 -9.16 -4.49
CA GLU A 82 26.59 -9.85 -3.34
C GLU A 82 26.86 -11.34 -3.64
N TYR A 83 25.95 -11.99 -4.36
CA TYR A 83 25.96 -13.44 -4.55
C TYR A 83 26.09 -13.89 -6.02
N ASP A 84 26.14 -12.95 -6.98
CA ASP A 84 26.12 -13.25 -8.43
C ASP A 84 24.89 -14.10 -8.83
N ILE A 85 23.76 -13.89 -8.15
CA ILE A 85 22.47 -14.57 -8.40
C ILE A 85 21.49 -13.54 -8.95
N LEU A 86 20.87 -13.85 -10.10
CA LEU A 86 19.84 -13.04 -10.71
C LEU A 86 18.46 -13.57 -10.34
N LEU A 87 17.82 -12.95 -9.38
CA LEU A 87 16.43 -13.25 -9.02
C LEU A 87 15.46 -12.56 -9.97
N GLU A 88 14.27 -13.16 -10.12
CA GLU A 88 13.09 -12.53 -10.71
C GLU A 88 12.15 -12.03 -9.58
N GLU A 89 11.17 -11.19 -9.93
CA GLU A 89 10.16 -10.73 -8.97
C GLU A 89 9.39 -11.90 -8.35
N SER A 90 9.10 -12.95 -9.15
CA SER A 90 8.44 -14.17 -8.70
C SER A 90 9.23 -14.95 -7.64
N ASP A 91 10.58 -14.87 -7.69
CA ASP A 91 11.44 -15.50 -6.68
C ASP A 91 11.30 -14.76 -5.34
N ILE A 92 11.28 -13.43 -5.40
CA ILE A 92 11.08 -12.59 -4.21
C ILE A 92 9.70 -12.87 -3.61
N ASP A 93 8.64 -12.93 -4.43
CA ASP A 93 7.29 -13.27 -3.97
C ASP A 93 7.25 -14.64 -3.29
N SER A 94 7.95 -15.64 -3.85
CA SER A 94 8.05 -16.97 -3.27
C SER A 94 8.71 -16.94 -1.90
N ILE A 95 9.81 -16.21 -1.77
CA ILE A 95 10.52 -16.04 -0.48
C ILE A 95 9.60 -15.37 0.54
N LEU A 96 8.90 -14.28 0.17
CA LEU A 96 8.01 -13.54 1.06
C LEU A 96 6.77 -14.34 1.48
N GLN A 97 6.37 -15.33 0.67
CA GLN A 97 5.31 -16.29 1.01
C GLN A 97 5.78 -17.47 1.86
N GLY A 98 7.08 -17.55 2.17
CA GLY A 98 7.68 -18.62 2.97
C GLY A 98 8.09 -19.85 2.18
N ASN A 99 8.03 -19.82 0.85
CA ASN A 99 8.49 -20.91 -0.01
C ASN A 99 10.00 -20.78 -0.26
N THR A 100 10.80 -21.13 0.75
CA THR A 100 12.24 -20.85 0.79
C THR A 100 13.13 -22.05 0.46
N GLU A 101 12.57 -23.25 0.25
CA GLU A 101 13.33 -24.49 0.14
C GLU A 101 14.31 -24.52 -1.04
N PHE A 102 14.08 -23.69 -2.05
CA PHE A 102 14.89 -23.62 -3.28
C PHE A 102 15.93 -22.51 -3.27
N TYR A 103 16.00 -21.71 -2.19
CA TYR A 103 16.89 -20.56 -2.09
C TYR A 103 17.93 -20.78 -0.98
N GLU A 104 19.12 -20.25 -1.18
CA GLU A 104 20.14 -20.24 -0.14
C GLU A 104 19.70 -19.39 1.03
N GLU A 105 19.94 -19.85 2.25
CA GLU A 105 19.53 -19.18 3.49
C GLU A 105 20.05 -17.72 3.57
N ALA A 106 21.23 -17.46 3.02
CA ALA A 106 21.81 -16.12 2.96
C ALA A 106 21.03 -15.19 2.05
N VAL A 107 20.54 -15.69 0.90
CA VAL A 107 19.69 -14.96 -0.04
C VAL A 107 18.34 -14.64 0.59
N VAL A 108 17.73 -15.63 1.26
CA VAL A 108 16.45 -15.44 1.97
C VAL A 108 16.59 -14.35 3.03
N ARG A 109 17.57 -14.45 3.91
CA ARG A 109 17.81 -13.44 4.97
C ARG A 109 18.07 -12.05 4.43
N MET A 110 18.84 -11.92 3.35
CA MET A 110 19.12 -10.63 2.73
C MET A 110 17.84 -10.04 2.12
N THR A 111 17.05 -10.84 1.42
CA THR A 111 15.76 -10.43 0.84
C THR A 111 14.81 -9.92 1.92
N GLU A 112 14.58 -10.69 2.99
CA GLU A 112 13.73 -10.29 4.10
C GLU A 112 14.23 -9.02 4.81
N GLY A 113 15.54 -8.91 5.01
CA GLY A 113 16.15 -7.71 5.60
C GLY A 113 15.92 -6.47 4.76
N MET A 114 16.06 -6.57 3.43
CA MET A 114 15.81 -5.45 2.51
C MET A 114 14.33 -5.06 2.47
N VAL A 115 13.41 -6.01 2.61
CA VAL A 115 11.97 -5.72 2.73
C VAL A 115 11.65 -5.01 4.05
N GLN A 116 12.25 -5.45 5.17
CA GLN A 116 12.12 -4.76 6.46
C GLN A 116 12.60 -3.31 6.39
N ASP A 117 13.75 -3.09 5.76
CA ASP A 117 14.29 -1.74 5.55
C ASP A 117 13.36 -0.89 4.67
N PHE A 118 12.81 -1.45 3.61
CA PHE A 118 11.82 -0.77 2.76
C PHE A 118 10.60 -0.33 3.56
N VAL A 119 9.99 -1.23 4.35
CA VAL A 119 8.82 -0.92 5.19
C VAL A 119 9.16 0.16 6.22
N LYS A 120 10.32 0.07 6.86
CA LYS A 120 10.79 1.07 7.82
C LYS A 120 10.98 2.44 7.18
N ASP A 121 11.61 2.49 6.00
CA ASP A 121 11.82 3.72 5.24
C ASP A 121 10.51 4.33 4.74
N LEU A 122 9.56 3.51 4.34
CA LEU A 122 8.23 3.94 3.93
C LEU A 122 7.51 4.65 5.09
N LEU A 123 7.41 3.99 6.25
CA LEU A 123 6.73 4.54 7.42
C LEU A 123 7.46 5.78 8.00
N ASN A 124 8.80 5.81 7.93
CA ASN A 124 9.58 7.00 8.29
C ASN A 124 9.28 8.17 7.36
N SER A 125 9.20 7.92 6.05
CA SER A 125 8.88 8.96 5.06
C SER A 125 7.49 9.58 5.27
N ILE A 126 6.51 8.78 5.68
CA ILE A 126 5.17 9.25 6.07
C ILE A 126 5.26 10.12 7.35
N ARG A 127 6.09 9.70 8.32
CA ARG A 127 6.29 10.46 9.56
C ARG A 127 6.98 11.80 9.33
N GLU A 128 7.96 11.86 8.44
CA GLU A 128 8.64 13.10 8.04
C GLU A 128 7.68 14.13 7.43
N ARG A 129 6.59 13.66 6.84
CA ARG A 129 5.47 14.48 6.32
C ARG A 129 4.44 14.85 7.38
N GLY A 130 4.74 14.63 8.66
CA GLY A 130 3.90 15.03 9.79
C GLY A 130 2.79 14.05 10.15
N ILE A 131 2.77 12.84 9.57
CA ILE A 131 1.78 11.80 9.89
C ILE A 131 2.41 10.73 10.79
N ASP A 132 1.95 10.68 12.03
CA ASP A 132 2.36 9.66 12.98
C ASP A 132 1.41 8.47 12.95
N THR A 133 1.84 7.37 12.34
CA THR A 133 1.09 6.12 12.20
C THR A 133 0.89 5.38 13.54
N LYS A 134 1.65 5.71 14.59
CA LYS A 134 1.37 5.22 15.95
C LYS A 134 0.20 5.92 16.60
N ALA A 135 0.00 7.21 16.30
CA ALA A 135 -1.06 8.04 16.89
C ALA A 135 -2.34 8.05 16.06
N ALA A 136 -2.30 7.57 14.83
CA ALA A 136 -3.45 7.43 13.93
C ALA A 136 -3.89 5.97 13.83
N TYR A 137 -5.15 5.77 13.41
CA TYR A 137 -5.61 4.47 12.92
C TYR A 137 -5.19 4.32 11.46
N THR A 138 -4.39 3.32 11.15
CA THR A 138 -3.85 3.13 9.81
C THR A 138 -4.69 2.14 9.01
N VAL A 139 -5.08 2.51 7.80
CA VAL A 139 -5.78 1.64 6.84
C VAL A 139 -4.84 1.38 5.67
N PHE A 140 -4.38 0.15 5.55
CA PHE A 140 -3.55 -0.27 4.43
C PHE A 140 -4.39 -0.76 3.27
N ILE A 141 -4.04 -0.34 2.06
CA ILE A 141 -4.77 -0.56 0.80
C ILE A 141 -3.78 -1.03 -0.25
N GLY A 142 -4.29 -1.74 -1.25
CA GLY A 142 -3.53 -2.13 -2.43
C GLY A 142 -2.78 -3.45 -2.31
N GLY A 143 -2.31 -3.94 -3.47
CA GLY A 143 -1.61 -5.22 -3.59
C GLY A 143 -0.27 -5.25 -2.86
N GLY A 144 0.45 -4.12 -2.85
CA GLY A 144 1.70 -3.99 -2.11
C GLY A 144 1.51 -4.07 -0.60
N ALA A 145 0.42 -3.50 -0.08
CA ALA A 145 0.09 -3.62 1.34
C ALA A 145 -0.17 -5.08 1.75
N LYS A 146 -0.86 -5.84 0.89
CA LYS A 146 -1.10 -7.28 1.12
C LYS A 146 0.21 -8.06 1.08
N LEU A 147 1.07 -7.81 0.09
CA LEU A 147 2.38 -8.45 -0.04
C LEU A 147 3.26 -8.20 1.19
N LEU A 148 3.25 -6.98 1.71
CA LEU A 148 4.09 -6.53 2.81
C LEU A 148 3.42 -6.70 4.19
N SER A 149 2.22 -7.29 4.28
CA SER A 149 1.42 -7.33 5.50
C SER A 149 2.19 -7.87 6.70
N HIS A 150 2.91 -8.99 6.53
CA HIS A 150 3.70 -9.59 7.59
C HIS A 150 4.78 -8.64 8.16
N PHE A 151 5.48 -7.90 7.31
CA PHE A 151 6.51 -6.94 7.71
C PHE A 151 5.92 -5.66 8.31
N LEU A 152 4.77 -5.22 7.79
CA LEU A 152 4.02 -4.10 8.36
C LEU A 152 3.53 -4.42 9.77
N GLU A 153 2.98 -5.61 9.99
CA GLU A 153 2.48 -6.08 11.30
C GLU A 153 3.59 -6.18 12.35
N GLN A 154 4.80 -6.52 11.96
CA GLN A 154 5.97 -6.57 12.84
C GLN A 154 6.59 -5.19 13.13
N SER A 155 6.13 -4.15 12.45
CA SER A 155 6.72 -2.82 12.60
C SER A 155 6.34 -2.18 13.94
N ASP A 156 7.34 -1.70 14.66
CA ASP A 156 7.14 -0.91 15.88
C ASP A 156 6.64 0.53 15.58
N ARG A 157 6.50 0.89 14.31
CA ARG A 157 6.04 2.21 13.84
C ARG A 157 4.53 2.34 13.72
N LEU A 158 3.78 1.25 13.90
CA LEU A 158 2.33 1.21 13.78
C LEU A 158 1.66 1.19 15.17
N GLY A 159 0.50 1.90 15.24
CA GLY A 159 -0.45 1.76 16.33
C GLY A 159 -1.54 0.75 15.96
N LYS A 160 -2.80 1.21 15.97
CA LYS A 160 -3.92 0.40 15.49
C LYS A 160 -4.01 0.48 13.97
N TYR A 161 -4.20 -0.65 13.31
CA TYR A 161 -4.29 -0.72 11.86
C TYR A 161 -5.33 -1.74 11.39
N THR A 162 -5.60 -1.70 10.10
CA THR A 162 -6.38 -2.71 9.36
C THR A 162 -5.93 -2.73 7.91
N PHE A 163 -6.21 -3.85 7.22
CA PHE A 163 -6.00 -3.98 5.78
C PHE A 163 -7.36 -4.01 5.07
N ILE A 164 -7.43 -3.38 3.90
CA ILE A 164 -8.51 -3.57 2.93
C ILE A 164 -8.01 -4.58 1.91
N GLU A 165 -8.47 -5.82 2.02
CA GLU A 165 -8.03 -6.93 1.16
C GLU A 165 -8.75 -6.98 -0.20
N ASP A 166 -9.85 -6.23 -0.33
CA ASP A 166 -10.67 -6.24 -1.52
C ASP A 166 -10.01 -5.42 -2.65
N ILE A 167 -9.54 -6.10 -3.70
CA ILE A 167 -8.96 -5.47 -4.89
C ILE A 167 -9.92 -4.45 -5.53
N SER A 168 -11.24 -4.65 -5.38
CA SER A 168 -12.27 -3.78 -5.93
C SER A 168 -12.64 -2.63 -4.98
N ALA A 169 -11.94 -2.45 -3.85
CA ALA A 169 -12.32 -1.47 -2.83
C ALA A 169 -12.44 -0.05 -3.39
N ASN A 170 -11.50 0.36 -4.25
CA ASN A 170 -11.55 1.66 -4.90
C ASN A 170 -12.82 1.82 -5.76
N ALA A 171 -13.14 0.84 -6.62
CA ALA A 171 -14.33 0.88 -7.47
C ALA A 171 -15.64 0.91 -6.64
N LYS A 172 -15.71 0.07 -5.60
CA LYS A 172 -16.86 0.04 -4.67
C LYS A 172 -16.97 1.32 -3.85
N GLY A 173 -15.85 1.93 -3.53
CA GLY A 173 -15.82 3.20 -2.82
C GLY A 173 -16.32 4.35 -3.68
N TYR A 174 -15.94 4.41 -4.95
CA TYR A 174 -16.48 5.39 -5.89
C TYR A 174 -18.00 5.25 -6.08
N ASP A 175 -18.52 4.03 -6.15
CA ASP A 175 -19.97 3.78 -6.22
C ASP A 175 -20.74 4.32 -5.01
N ARG A 176 -20.08 4.44 -3.85
CA ARG A 176 -20.66 5.01 -2.62
C ARG A 176 -20.57 6.54 -2.54
N LEU A 177 -19.72 7.15 -3.35
CA LEU A 177 -19.53 8.61 -3.38
C LEU A 177 -20.51 9.29 -4.34
N PHE A 178 -21.19 8.55 -5.19
CA PHE A 178 -22.24 8.97 -6.12
C PHE A 178 -23.60 8.39 -5.75
#